data_f0ff95aaeb40ee8a24eb663fb8548eb1
#
_entry.id   f0ff95aaeb40ee8a24eb663fb8548eb1
#
_cell.length_a   1.000
_cell.length_b   1.000
_cell.length_c   1.000
_cell.angle_alpha   90.00
_cell.angle_beta   90.00
_cell.angle_gamma   90.00
#
_symmetry.space_group_name_H-M   'P 1'
#
loop_
_entity.id
_entity.type
_entity.pdbx_description
1 polymer ?
#
loop_
_entity_poly.entity_id
_entity_poly.type
_entity_poly.pdbx_seq_one_letter_code
_entity_poly.pdbx_strand_id
1 'polypeptide(L)'
;MEYRLLEYFMAVCEELHFTRAAEKLGISQPTLSQQIRLIEHRVGSPLFQRIGKKVYITEAGEILLKHSRNIFHELDQAQAALNEIQGMQRGKLRIGCSGNHLLTATIMAFHAQYPKIELSVTELATEETKEGLLNNQLDIGVVFLPDEDEQLASIPLYNEELQFVVSSKHSLAQSDTIPLAELVQLPVAMMPGKFYVRQMMDECCKKHGFEWKPTLELSTLESLLQMAKQNVVGVILPGSYVDSIRSSKDISSIPIVDPIPQKDVGIVYRKDMHVCKTTDTFMKQLIQQFAKSGTTANTTK
;
A
#
# COMPACT_ATOMS: atom_id res chain seq x y z
N MET A 1 28.22 17.19 -3.68
CA MET A 1 28.04 16.08 -2.71
C MET A 1 28.28 14.79 -3.47
N GLU A 2 29.06 13.86 -2.91
CA GLU A 2 29.39 12.60 -3.61
C GLU A 2 28.25 11.61 -3.44
N TYR A 3 27.91 10.86 -4.50
CA TYR A 3 26.89 9.82 -4.50
C TYR A 3 27.01 8.85 -3.33
N ARG A 4 28.24 8.37 -3.06
CA ARG A 4 28.52 7.41 -1.99
C ARG A 4 28.22 7.94 -0.58
N LEU A 5 28.36 9.25 -0.37
CA LEU A 5 28.01 9.88 0.90
C LEU A 5 26.49 9.88 1.14
N LEU A 6 25.71 10.13 0.09
CA LEU A 6 24.25 10.04 0.18
C LEU A 6 23.78 8.61 0.44
N GLU A 7 24.43 7.61 -0.17
CA GLU A 7 24.15 6.19 0.07
C GLU A 7 24.38 5.83 1.56
N TYR A 8 25.48 6.27 2.15
CA TYR A 8 25.76 6.08 3.57
C TYR A 8 24.72 6.78 4.46
N PHE A 9 24.35 7.98 4.12
CA PHE A 9 23.33 8.74 4.85
C PHE A 9 21.97 8.02 4.80
N MET A 10 21.53 7.56 3.63
CA MET A 10 20.28 6.84 3.47
C MET A 10 20.26 5.53 4.27
N ALA A 11 21.35 4.77 4.26
CA ALA A 11 21.44 3.55 5.05
C ALA A 11 21.29 3.81 6.56
N VAL A 12 21.81 4.92 7.08
CA VAL A 12 21.58 5.30 8.50
C VAL A 12 20.15 5.73 8.74
N CYS A 13 19.50 6.42 7.79
CA CYS A 13 18.08 6.79 7.89
C CYS A 13 17.16 5.56 7.95
N GLU A 14 17.45 4.53 7.16
CA GLU A 14 16.66 3.29 7.13
C GLU A 14 16.78 2.48 8.42
N GLU A 15 18.00 2.36 8.93
CA GLU A 15 18.27 1.52 10.11
C GLU A 15 18.07 2.25 11.45
N LEU A 16 18.19 3.57 11.48
CA LEU A 16 18.29 4.41 12.68
C LEU A 16 19.28 3.83 13.70
N HIS A 17 20.29 3.12 13.18
CA HIS A 17 21.30 2.43 13.98
C HIS A 17 22.62 2.31 13.19
N PHE A 18 23.66 3.04 13.61
CA PHE A 18 24.94 3.12 12.89
C PHE A 18 25.62 1.77 12.67
N THR A 19 25.56 0.84 13.64
CA THR A 19 26.20 -0.47 13.49
C THR A 19 25.48 -1.30 12.43
N ARG A 20 24.16 -1.39 12.47
CA ARG A 20 23.39 -2.13 11.47
C ARG A 20 23.53 -1.54 10.07
N ALA A 21 23.51 -0.21 9.96
CA ALA A 21 23.76 0.47 8.69
C ALA A 21 25.17 0.17 8.14
N ALA A 22 26.20 0.15 9.00
CA ALA A 22 27.56 -0.17 8.60
C ALA A 22 27.69 -1.63 8.13
N GLU A 23 27.07 -2.58 8.84
CA GLU A 23 27.00 -4.00 8.45
C GLU A 23 26.35 -4.17 7.08
N LYS A 24 25.20 -3.50 6.86
CA LYS A 24 24.49 -3.51 5.57
C LYS A 24 25.34 -2.98 4.41
N LEU A 25 26.19 -1.98 4.69
CA LEU A 25 27.08 -1.35 3.72
C LEU A 25 28.43 -2.09 3.56
N GLY A 26 28.71 -3.10 4.38
CA GLY A 26 29.98 -3.84 4.36
C GLY A 26 31.17 -3.00 4.81
N ILE A 27 30.97 -2.01 5.70
CA ILE A 27 32.04 -1.14 6.23
C ILE A 27 32.04 -1.14 7.75
N SER A 28 33.13 -0.58 8.34
CA SER A 28 33.18 -0.44 9.80
C SER A 28 32.29 0.71 10.30
N GLN A 29 31.71 0.55 11.50
CA GLN A 29 30.91 1.62 12.11
C GLN A 29 31.68 2.94 12.32
N PRO A 30 32.97 2.95 12.73
CA PRO A 30 33.75 4.18 12.78
C PRO A 30 33.90 4.86 11.42
N THR A 31 34.08 4.10 10.33
CA THR A 31 34.13 4.63 8.97
C THR A 31 32.82 5.29 8.60
N LEU A 32 31.69 4.61 8.82
CA LEU A 32 30.36 5.20 8.55
C LEU A 32 30.15 6.48 9.34
N SER A 33 30.47 6.48 10.64
CA SER A 33 30.33 7.68 11.49
C SER A 33 31.18 8.86 10.99
N GLN A 34 32.39 8.60 10.49
CA GLN A 34 33.24 9.62 9.91
C GLN A 34 32.64 10.19 8.62
N GLN A 35 32.08 9.35 7.77
CA GLN A 35 31.43 9.79 6.53
C GLN A 35 30.15 10.63 6.80
N ILE A 36 29.37 10.24 7.81
CA ILE A 36 28.19 11.04 8.22
C ILE A 36 28.64 12.41 8.75
N ARG A 37 29.67 12.47 9.59
CA ARG A 37 30.23 13.78 10.03
C ARG A 37 30.71 14.63 8.86
N LEU A 38 31.30 14.02 7.82
CA LEU A 38 31.72 14.73 6.62
C LEU A 38 30.53 15.37 5.88
N ILE A 39 29.39 14.65 5.77
CA ILE A 39 28.18 15.21 5.19
C ILE A 39 27.66 16.36 6.06
N GLU A 40 27.55 16.15 7.37
CA GLU A 40 27.07 17.15 8.33
C GLU A 40 27.92 18.43 8.26
N HIS A 41 29.23 18.30 8.17
CA HIS A 41 30.14 19.44 7.98
C HIS A 41 29.91 20.16 6.64
N ARG A 42 29.68 19.43 5.54
CA ARG A 42 29.41 20.02 4.22
C ARG A 42 28.05 20.72 4.15
N VAL A 43 27.04 20.17 4.84
CA VAL A 43 25.67 20.72 4.91
C VAL A 43 25.60 21.87 5.92
N GLY A 44 26.52 21.91 6.89
CA GLY A 44 26.58 22.92 7.95
C GLY A 44 25.55 22.67 9.08
N SER A 45 24.97 21.51 9.13
CA SER A 45 23.98 21.14 10.16
C SER A 45 24.05 19.66 10.51
N PRO A 46 23.79 19.28 11.77
CA PRO A 46 23.67 17.88 12.15
C PRO A 46 22.43 17.26 11.43
N LEU A 47 22.61 16.05 10.88
CA LEU A 47 21.57 15.30 10.20
C LEU A 47 20.90 14.28 11.12
N PHE A 48 21.61 13.88 12.17
CA PHE A 48 21.14 12.96 13.19
C PHE A 48 21.34 13.53 14.58
N GLN A 49 20.44 13.19 15.50
CA GLN A 49 20.57 13.47 16.93
C GLN A 49 20.43 12.19 17.73
N ARG A 50 21.10 12.13 18.88
CA ARG A 50 21.00 11.02 19.82
C ARG A 50 20.22 11.46 21.05
N ILE A 51 19.19 10.69 21.38
CA ILE A 51 18.43 10.85 22.62
C ILE A 51 18.59 9.54 23.39
N GLY A 52 19.45 9.56 24.41
CA GLY A 52 19.87 8.35 25.11
C GLY A 52 20.66 7.41 24.19
N LYS A 53 20.15 6.19 23.99
CA LYS A 53 20.74 5.17 23.11
C LYS A 53 20.14 5.14 21.69
N LYS A 54 19.11 5.94 21.42
CA LYS A 54 18.40 5.95 20.14
C LYS A 54 18.91 7.08 19.24
N VAL A 55 18.95 6.79 17.93
CA VAL A 55 19.28 7.76 16.88
C VAL A 55 17.97 8.24 16.25
N TYR A 56 17.87 9.53 16.04
CA TYR A 56 16.74 10.19 15.37
C TYR A 56 17.28 11.06 14.24
N ILE A 57 16.52 11.18 13.17
CA ILE A 57 16.80 12.14 12.11
C ILE A 57 16.42 13.54 12.57
N THR A 58 17.18 14.55 12.16
CA THR A 58 16.85 15.96 12.41
C THR A 58 16.02 16.52 11.26
N GLU A 59 15.46 17.73 11.42
CA GLU A 59 14.78 18.44 10.33
C GLU A 59 15.69 18.62 9.10
N ALA A 60 16.96 19.00 9.29
CA ALA A 60 17.94 19.06 8.22
C ALA A 60 18.19 17.68 7.56
N GLY A 61 18.16 16.61 8.37
CA GLY A 61 18.22 15.24 7.89
C GLY A 61 17.00 14.86 7.05
N GLU A 62 15.80 15.21 7.47
CA GLU A 62 14.57 14.94 6.70
C GLU A 62 14.58 15.64 5.34
N ILE A 63 14.99 16.90 5.30
CA ILE A 63 15.16 17.65 4.05
C ILE A 63 16.16 16.92 3.14
N LEU A 64 17.34 16.55 3.65
CA LEU A 64 18.34 15.87 2.84
C LEU A 64 17.86 14.48 2.41
N LEU A 65 17.12 13.76 3.25
CA LEU A 65 16.56 12.45 2.93
C LEU A 65 15.59 12.52 1.76
N LYS A 66 14.69 13.50 1.77
CA LYS A 66 13.74 13.73 0.67
C LYS A 66 14.49 13.97 -0.64
N HIS A 67 15.47 14.85 -0.66
CA HIS A 67 16.24 15.15 -1.88
C HIS A 67 17.16 13.98 -2.30
N SER A 68 17.72 13.24 -1.35
CA SER A 68 18.50 12.04 -1.64
C SER A 68 17.66 10.98 -2.34
N ARG A 69 16.45 10.71 -1.86
CA ARG A 69 15.50 9.78 -2.50
C ARG A 69 15.21 10.18 -3.94
N ASN A 70 15.00 11.46 -4.20
CA ASN A 70 14.78 11.96 -5.56
C ASN A 70 15.98 11.68 -6.48
N ILE A 71 17.21 11.96 -6.01
CA ILE A 71 18.44 11.71 -6.76
C ILE A 71 18.59 10.21 -7.08
N PHE A 72 18.40 9.33 -6.10
CA PHE A 72 18.50 7.89 -6.32
C PHE A 72 17.40 7.38 -7.25
N HIS A 73 16.17 7.89 -7.12
CA HIS A 73 15.08 7.56 -8.01
C HIS A 73 15.38 7.93 -9.47
N GLU A 74 15.88 9.14 -9.73
CA GLU A 74 16.28 9.57 -11.08
C GLU A 74 17.40 8.70 -11.67
N LEU A 75 18.36 8.28 -10.85
CA LEU A 75 19.42 7.37 -11.29
C LEU A 75 18.87 5.97 -11.62
N ASP A 76 17.94 5.46 -10.81
CA ASP A 76 17.23 4.20 -11.08
C ASP A 76 16.44 4.28 -12.39
N GLN A 77 15.75 5.39 -12.64
CA GLN A 77 15.01 5.64 -13.87
C GLN A 77 15.94 5.70 -15.10
N ALA A 78 17.04 6.42 -14.99
CA ALA A 78 18.04 6.49 -16.06
C ALA A 78 18.62 5.10 -16.38
N GLN A 79 18.94 4.31 -15.34
CA GLN A 79 19.46 2.95 -15.52
C GLN A 79 18.40 2.03 -16.16
N ALA A 80 17.12 2.15 -15.76
CA ALA A 80 16.03 1.41 -16.36
C ALA A 80 15.88 1.74 -17.87
N ALA A 81 15.90 3.03 -18.22
CA ALA A 81 15.85 3.46 -19.62
C ALA A 81 17.04 2.96 -20.46
N LEU A 82 18.25 2.97 -19.90
CA LEU A 82 19.43 2.40 -20.57
C LEU A 82 19.34 0.88 -20.76
N ASN A 83 18.82 0.17 -19.77
CA ASN A 83 18.59 -1.26 -19.85
C ASN A 83 17.56 -1.62 -20.95
N GLU A 84 16.54 -0.79 -21.12
CA GLU A 84 15.54 -0.95 -22.18
C GLU A 84 16.16 -0.84 -23.60
N ILE A 85 17.02 0.16 -23.81
CA ILE A 85 17.75 0.34 -25.08
C ILE A 85 18.61 -0.89 -25.40
N GLN A 86 19.18 -1.52 -24.38
CA GLN A 86 20.02 -2.70 -24.51
C GLN A 86 19.21 -4.02 -24.63
N GLY A 87 17.88 -3.94 -24.61
CA GLY A 87 17.02 -5.12 -24.61
C GLY A 87 17.08 -5.94 -23.32
N MET A 88 17.69 -5.41 -22.27
CA MET A 88 17.78 -6.06 -20.97
C MET A 88 16.51 -5.79 -20.18
N GLN A 89 15.75 -6.84 -19.92
CA GLN A 89 14.57 -6.80 -19.04
C GLN A 89 15.02 -6.90 -17.58
N ARG A 90 15.71 -5.88 -17.10
CA ARG A 90 16.19 -5.77 -15.72
C ARG A 90 15.76 -4.43 -15.13
N GLY A 91 15.38 -4.43 -13.87
CA GLY A 91 14.95 -3.23 -13.17
C GLY A 91 14.31 -3.59 -11.85
N LYS A 92 13.80 -2.57 -11.19
CA LYS A 92 13.08 -2.70 -9.92
C LYS A 92 11.73 -1.97 -10.06
N LEU A 93 10.69 -2.55 -9.49
CA LEU A 93 9.35 -1.94 -9.39
C LEU A 93 8.86 -2.05 -7.95
N ARG A 94 8.63 -0.90 -7.33
CA ARG A 94 8.19 -0.77 -5.94
C ARG A 94 6.71 -0.40 -5.92
N ILE A 95 5.89 -1.23 -5.31
CA ILE A 95 4.44 -1.14 -5.34
C ILE A 95 3.90 -1.05 -3.93
N GLY A 96 3.10 -0.01 -3.64
CA GLY A 96 2.26 0.04 -2.44
C GLY A 96 0.86 -0.49 -2.77
N CYS A 97 0.21 -1.19 -1.85
CA CYS A 97 -1.17 -1.62 -2.07
C CYS A 97 -1.98 -1.70 -0.77
N SER A 98 -3.28 -1.45 -0.89
CA SER A 98 -4.22 -1.56 0.24
C SER A 98 -4.63 -3.00 0.56
N GLY A 99 -4.14 -3.98 -0.22
CA GLY A 99 -4.37 -5.41 0.00
C GLY A 99 -3.60 -6.25 -1.02
N ASN A 100 -2.75 -7.15 -0.55
CA ASN A 100 -1.91 -8.00 -1.41
C ASN A 100 -2.72 -8.91 -2.34
N HIS A 101 -3.94 -9.30 -1.95
CA HIS A 101 -4.84 -10.12 -2.77
C HIS A 101 -5.16 -9.47 -4.12
N LEU A 102 -5.15 -8.14 -4.21
CA LEU A 102 -5.40 -7.38 -5.44
C LEU A 102 -4.33 -7.59 -6.51
N LEU A 103 -3.11 -7.89 -6.07
CA LEU A 103 -1.93 -7.95 -6.95
C LEU A 103 -1.43 -9.37 -7.22
N THR A 104 -1.81 -10.35 -6.40
CA THR A 104 -1.21 -11.70 -6.41
C THR A 104 -1.20 -12.33 -7.80
N ALA A 105 -2.30 -12.33 -8.54
CA ALA A 105 -2.37 -12.94 -9.86
C ALA A 105 -1.54 -12.16 -10.90
N THR A 106 -1.54 -10.82 -10.86
CA THR A 106 -0.69 -10.00 -11.74
C THR A 106 0.79 -10.21 -11.44
N ILE A 107 1.19 -10.26 -10.15
CA ILE A 107 2.57 -10.53 -9.75
C ILE A 107 3.05 -11.87 -10.28
N MET A 108 2.25 -12.93 -10.13
CA MET A 108 2.58 -14.27 -10.64
C MET A 108 2.79 -14.26 -12.16
N ALA A 109 1.86 -13.66 -12.91
CA ALA A 109 1.95 -13.58 -14.37
C ALA A 109 3.13 -12.73 -14.84
N PHE A 110 3.34 -11.58 -14.20
CA PHE A 110 4.43 -10.67 -14.53
C PHE A 110 5.80 -11.29 -14.22
N HIS A 111 5.97 -11.88 -13.03
CA HIS A 111 7.23 -12.51 -12.65
C HIS A 111 7.58 -13.71 -13.53
N ALA A 112 6.59 -14.52 -13.95
CA ALA A 112 6.79 -15.61 -14.90
C ALA A 112 7.33 -15.11 -16.26
N GLN A 113 6.88 -13.94 -16.71
CA GLN A 113 7.29 -13.35 -17.99
C GLN A 113 8.61 -12.55 -17.87
N TYR A 114 8.85 -11.90 -16.71
CA TYR A 114 9.98 -11.01 -16.47
C TYR A 114 10.75 -11.37 -15.18
N PRO A 115 11.37 -12.57 -15.10
CA PRO A 115 11.96 -13.09 -13.85
C PRO A 115 13.20 -12.33 -13.36
N LYS A 116 13.74 -11.41 -14.18
CA LYS A 116 14.91 -10.58 -13.82
C LYS A 116 14.53 -9.20 -13.30
N ILE A 117 13.24 -8.89 -13.25
CA ILE A 117 12.74 -7.64 -12.64
C ILE A 117 12.48 -7.91 -11.17
N GLU A 118 13.12 -7.13 -10.32
CA GLU A 118 12.88 -7.13 -8.87
C GLU A 118 11.53 -6.46 -8.57
N LEU A 119 10.61 -7.21 -7.98
CA LEU A 119 9.33 -6.69 -7.49
C LEU A 119 9.38 -6.55 -5.98
N SER A 120 9.09 -5.36 -5.48
CA SER A 120 8.90 -5.09 -4.06
C SER A 120 7.47 -4.63 -3.85
N VAL A 121 6.66 -5.42 -3.14
CA VAL A 121 5.26 -5.11 -2.86
C VAL A 121 5.08 -4.96 -1.37
N THR A 122 4.52 -3.85 -0.95
CA THR A 122 4.29 -3.54 0.46
C THR A 122 2.81 -3.21 0.68
N GLU A 123 2.19 -3.92 1.61
CA GLU A 123 0.83 -3.60 2.03
C GLU A 123 0.85 -2.41 2.98
N LEU A 124 0.16 -1.34 2.60
CA LEU A 124 0.16 -0.05 3.26
C LEU A 124 -1.26 0.54 3.26
N ALA A 125 -1.55 1.41 4.20
CA ALA A 125 -2.74 2.23 4.12
C ALA A 125 -2.65 3.20 2.92
N THR A 126 -3.80 3.67 2.42
CA THR A 126 -3.86 4.56 1.24
C THR A 126 -2.98 5.80 1.41
N GLU A 127 -3.03 6.46 2.56
CA GLU A 127 -2.22 7.66 2.82
C GLU A 127 -0.72 7.34 2.93
N GLU A 128 -0.34 6.22 3.56
CA GLU A 128 1.06 5.76 3.61
C GLU A 128 1.59 5.47 2.18
N THR A 129 0.73 4.91 1.30
CA THR A 129 1.08 4.68 -0.11
C THR A 129 1.27 5.99 -0.87
N LYS A 130 0.38 6.98 -0.69
CA LYS A 130 0.52 8.31 -1.28
C LYS A 130 1.82 8.98 -0.85
N GLU A 131 2.10 8.99 0.44
CA GLU A 131 3.36 9.52 0.97
C GLU A 131 4.57 8.80 0.38
N GLY A 132 4.52 7.49 0.26
CA GLY A 132 5.56 6.68 -0.38
C GLY A 132 5.81 7.05 -1.83
N LEU A 133 4.76 7.33 -2.61
CA LEU A 133 4.85 7.83 -3.99
C LEU A 133 5.50 9.22 -4.04
N LEU A 134 5.00 10.18 -3.26
CA LEU A 134 5.49 11.55 -3.22
C LEU A 134 6.94 11.65 -2.73
N ASN A 135 7.38 10.70 -1.91
CA ASN A 135 8.75 10.62 -1.41
C ASN A 135 9.66 9.67 -2.22
N ASN A 136 9.25 9.22 -3.43
CA ASN A 136 10.00 8.30 -4.30
C ASN A 136 10.42 6.97 -3.63
N GLN A 137 9.66 6.53 -2.64
CA GLN A 137 9.81 5.21 -2.01
C GLN A 137 9.08 4.12 -2.80
N LEU A 138 8.01 4.51 -3.50
CA LEU A 138 7.18 3.68 -4.36
C LEU A 138 7.14 4.26 -5.77
N ASP A 139 6.95 3.39 -6.75
CA ASP A 139 6.78 3.75 -8.15
C ASP A 139 5.29 3.83 -8.52
N ILE A 140 4.48 2.89 -8.04
CA ILE A 140 3.02 2.89 -8.21
C ILE A 140 2.33 2.47 -6.90
N GLY A 141 1.06 2.85 -6.78
CA GLY A 141 0.17 2.40 -5.72
C GLY A 141 -1.09 1.75 -6.28
N VAL A 142 -1.65 0.75 -5.60
CA VAL A 142 -2.98 0.20 -5.90
C VAL A 142 -3.83 0.36 -4.64
N VAL A 143 -4.64 1.41 -4.63
CA VAL A 143 -5.31 1.91 -3.44
C VAL A 143 -6.73 2.39 -3.74
N PHE A 144 -7.48 2.68 -2.70
CA PHE A 144 -8.73 3.43 -2.83
C PHE A 144 -8.43 4.82 -3.39
N LEU A 145 -9.14 5.17 -4.48
CA LEU A 145 -8.85 6.41 -5.19
C LEU A 145 -9.24 7.64 -4.37
N PRO A 146 -8.35 8.64 -4.28
CA PRO A 146 -8.71 9.94 -3.74
C PRO A 146 -9.74 10.63 -4.65
N ASP A 147 -10.51 11.54 -4.09
CA ASP A 147 -11.48 12.30 -4.88
C ASP A 147 -10.77 13.19 -5.92
N GLU A 148 -9.72 13.89 -5.53
CA GLU A 148 -8.78 14.61 -6.43
C GLU A 148 -7.41 14.73 -5.75
N ASP A 149 -6.35 14.69 -6.56
CA ASP A 149 -4.98 14.93 -6.11
C ASP A 149 -4.20 15.70 -7.18
N GLU A 150 -3.55 16.79 -6.80
CA GLU A 150 -2.81 17.64 -7.73
C GLU A 150 -1.53 16.99 -8.25
N GLN A 151 -0.88 16.14 -7.45
CA GLN A 151 0.43 15.57 -7.72
C GLN A 151 0.36 14.13 -8.22
N LEU A 152 -0.75 13.41 -7.95
CA LEU A 152 -0.93 12.02 -8.34
C LEU A 152 -1.90 11.90 -9.52
N ALA A 153 -1.52 11.07 -10.49
CA ALA A 153 -2.41 10.57 -11.52
C ALA A 153 -3.07 9.27 -11.03
N SER A 154 -4.31 9.04 -11.46
CA SER A 154 -5.07 7.85 -11.11
C SER A 154 -5.66 7.16 -12.34
N ILE A 155 -5.71 5.83 -12.31
CA ILE A 155 -6.38 4.99 -13.30
C ILE A 155 -7.34 4.09 -12.53
N PRO A 156 -8.66 4.27 -12.66
CA PRO A 156 -9.63 3.41 -11.98
C PRO A 156 -9.57 1.98 -12.52
N LEU A 157 -9.68 1.00 -11.62
CA LEU A 157 -9.70 -0.42 -11.93
C LEU A 157 -11.09 -1.01 -11.74
N TYR A 158 -11.67 -0.84 -10.55
CA TYR A 158 -12.98 -1.36 -10.20
C TYR A 158 -13.56 -0.61 -9.00
N ASN A 159 -14.88 -0.81 -8.77
CA ASN A 159 -15.55 -0.31 -7.59
C ASN A 159 -15.55 -1.39 -6.50
N GLU A 160 -15.00 -1.09 -5.32
CA GLU A 160 -14.97 -1.98 -4.17
C GLU A 160 -16.21 -1.76 -3.30
N GLU A 161 -16.90 -2.84 -2.97
CA GLU A 161 -18.04 -2.84 -2.06
C GLU A 161 -17.70 -3.64 -0.80
N LEU A 162 -18.15 -3.17 0.36
CA LEU A 162 -17.97 -3.92 1.60
C LEU A 162 -19.06 -4.97 1.73
N GLN A 163 -18.69 -6.10 2.32
CA GLN A 163 -19.58 -7.22 2.59
C GLN A 163 -19.51 -7.60 4.07
N PHE A 164 -20.65 -8.00 4.61
CA PHE A 164 -20.73 -8.60 5.93
C PHE A 164 -20.46 -10.09 5.82
N VAL A 165 -19.47 -10.58 6.54
CA VAL A 165 -19.03 -11.98 6.49
C VAL A 165 -19.22 -12.62 7.85
N VAL A 166 -19.89 -13.76 7.85
CA VAL A 166 -20.20 -14.54 9.05
C VAL A 166 -19.83 -16.00 8.86
N SER A 167 -19.79 -16.75 9.94
CA SER A 167 -19.69 -18.22 9.86
C SER A 167 -20.88 -18.80 9.09
N SER A 168 -20.67 -19.87 8.33
CA SER A 168 -21.76 -20.64 7.72
C SER A 168 -22.77 -21.21 8.73
N LYS A 169 -22.43 -21.19 10.03
CA LYS A 169 -23.30 -21.60 11.15
C LYS A 169 -24.05 -20.44 11.81
N HIS A 170 -23.79 -19.20 11.37
CA HIS A 170 -24.43 -18.02 11.93
C HIS A 170 -25.90 -17.94 11.52
N SER A 171 -26.75 -17.36 12.37
CA SER A 171 -28.19 -17.21 12.10
C SER A 171 -28.50 -16.47 10.81
N LEU A 172 -27.66 -15.50 10.43
CA LEU A 172 -27.79 -14.70 9.19
C LEU A 172 -27.09 -15.34 7.98
N ALA A 173 -26.49 -16.52 8.10
CA ALA A 173 -25.71 -17.14 7.02
C ALA A 173 -26.50 -17.41 5.73
N GLN A 174 -27.83 -17.45 5.81
CA GLN A 174 -28.76 -17.68 4.69
C GLN A 174 -29.43 -16.38 4.20
N SER A 175 -29.02 -15.22 4.72
CA SER A 175 -29.56 -13.92 4.28
C SER A 175 -28.99 -13.54 2.93
N ASP A 176 -29.83 -13.13 2.00
CA ASP A 176 -29.39 -12.67 0.67
C ASP A 176 -28.69 -11.31 0.74
N THR A 177 -29.13 -10.42 1.63
CA THR A 177 -28.57 -9.08 1.86
C THR A 177 -28.77 -8.67 3.31
N ILE A 178 -28.09 -7.62 3.75
CA ILE A 178 -28.31 -6.97 5.05
C ILE A 178 -28.35 -5.45 4.87
N PRO A 179 -29.44 -4.77 5.28
CA PRO A 179 -29.50 -3.32 5.31
C PRO A 179 -28.45 -2.74 6.27
N LEU A 180 -27.79 -1.64 5.91
CA LEU A 180 -26.80 -0.98 6.76
C LEU A 180 -27.40 -0.61 8.13
N ALA A 181 -28.65 -0.18 8.18
CA ALA A 181 -29.36 0.16 9.42
C ALA A 181 -29.48 -1.02 10.41
N GLU A 182 -29.58 -2.24 9.91
CA GLU A 182 -29.59 -3.46 10.73
C GLU A 182 -28.16 -3.86 11.14
N LEU A 183 -27.23 -3.78 10.19
CA LEU A 183 -25.82 -4.17 10.43
C LEU A 183 -25.18 -3.36 11.55
N VAL A 184 -25.44 -2.03 11.64
CA VAL A 184 -24.85 -1.17 12.66
C VAL A 184 -25.33 -1.48 14.09
N GLN A 185 -26.40 -2.28 14.23
CA GLN A 185 -26.91 -2.74 15.54
C GLN A 185 -26.27 -4.08 15.99
N LEU A 186 -25.52 -4.74 15.09
CA LEU A 186 -24.88 -6.02 15.39
C LEU A 186 -23.48 -5.80 15.98
N PRO A 187 -23.00 -6.74 16.81
CA PRO A 187 -21.59 -6.79 17.16
C PRO A 187 -20.78 -7.18 15.92
N VAL A 188 -19.87 -6.30 15.49
CA VAL A 188 -19.00 -6.55 14.32
C VAL A 188 -17.54 -6.29 14.65
N ALA A 189 -16.65 -7.04 13.97
CA ALA A 189 -15.24 -6.73 13.96
C ALA A 189 -14.83 -6.13 12.61
N MET A 190 -13.89 -5.20 12.64
CA MET A 190 -13.40 -4.49 11.46
C MET A 190 -11.94 -4.03 11.63
N MET A 191 -11.34 -3.54 10.54
CA MET A 191 -10.02 -2.92 10.59
C MET A 191 -10.04 -1.60 11.37
N PRO A 192 -8.90 -1.19 11.98
CA PRO A 192 -8.74 0.13 12.63
C PRO A 192 -8.94 1.31 11.67
N GLY A 193 -9.26 2.49 12.23
CA GLY A 193 -9.60 3.71 11.47
C GLY A 193 -8.55 4.24 10.52
N LYS A 194 -7.28 3.82 10.62
CA LYS A 194 -6.24 4.20 9.67
C LYS A 194 -6.41 3.55 8.28
N PHE A 195 -7.15 2.45 8.17
CA PHE A 195 -7.39 1.74 6.92
C PHE A 195 -8.63 2.29 6.21
N TYR A 196 -8.51 2.49 4.90
CA TYR A 196 -9.59 3.09 4.11
C TYR A 196 -10.88 2.28 4.11
N VAL A 197 -10.79 0.96 4.20
CA VAL A 197 -11.96 0.05 4.39
C VAL A 197 -12.82 0.49 5.57
N ARG A 198 -12.19 0.86 6.69
CA ARG A 198 -12.90 1.38 7.87
C ARG A 198 -13.44 2.79 7.61
N GLN A 199 -12.66 3.67 7.03
CA GLN A 199 -13.08 5.04 6.71
C GLN A 199 -14.29 5.03 5.79
N MET A 200 -14.32 4.16 4.78
CA MET A 200 -15.45 3.98 3.85
C MET A 200 -16.75 3.61 4.59
N MET A 201 -16.67 2.71 5.58
CA MET A 201 -17.81 2.36 6.42
C MET A 201 -18.25 3.53 7.29
N ASP A 202 -17.29 4.21 7.95
CA ASP A 202 -17.54 5.35 8.81
C ASP A 202 -18.17 6.52 8.03
N GLU A 203 -17.67 6.83 6.83
CA GLU A 203 -18.21 7.87 5.95
C GLU A 203 -19.62 7.52 5.49
N CYS A 204 -19.85 6.27 5.10
CA CYS A 204 -21.17 5.80 4.68
C CYS A 204 -22.18 5.94 5.83
N CYS A 205 -21.84 5.50 7.02
CA CYS A 205 -22.69 5.64 8.22
C CYS A 205 -22.97 7.11 8.53
N LYS A 206 -21.93 7.94 8.58
CA LYS A 206 -22.06 9.38 8.87
C LYS A 206 -22.95 10.12 7.88
N LYS A 207 -22.79 9.83 6.58
CA LYS A 207 -23.60 10.45 5.51
C LYS A 207 -25.09 10.14 5.64
N HIS A 208 -25.43 8.97 6.19
CA HIS A 208 -26.82 8.52 6.34
C HIS A 208 -27.35 8.60 7.77
N GLY A 209 -26.59 9.26 8.67
CA GLY A 209 -27.05 9.54 10.04
C GLY A 209 -27.00 8.33 10.98
N PHE A 210 -26.20 7.30 10.66
CA PHE A 210 -26.00 6.15 11.52
C PHE A 210 -24.82 6.39 12.47
N GLU A 211 -25.04 6.19 13.75
CA GLU A 211 -23.97 6.03 14.73
C GLU A 211 -23.57 4.58 14.83
N TRP A 212 -22.29 4.28 14.65
CA TRP A 212 -21.79 2.92 14.78
C TRP A 212 -20.35 2.88 15.31
N LYS A 213 -20.00 1.75 15.88
CA LYS A 213 -18.63 1.47 16.33
C LYS A 213 -18.41 -0.04 16.29
N PRO A 214 -17.29 -0.53 15.73
CA PRO A 214 -16.99 -1.96 15.80
C PRO A 214 -16.75 -2.39 17.23
N THR A 215 -17.17 -3.60 17.55
CA THR A 215 -16.95 -4.22 18.85
C THR A 215 -15.50 -4.68 19.03
N LEU A 216 -14.83 -5.02 17.91
CA LEU A 216 -13.46 -5.50 17.88
C LEU A 216 -12.72 -4.90 16.69
N GLU A 217 -11.46 -4.52 16.88
CA GLU A 217 -10.59 -4.03 15.82
C GLU A 217 -9.37 -4.93 15.64
N LEU A 218 -9.14 -5.39 14.41
CA LEU A 218 -8.00 -6.22 14.01
C LEU A 218 -7.35 -5.65 12.75
N SER A 219 -6.02 -5.60 12.73
CA SER A 219 -5.26 -4.89 11.69
C SER A 219 -5.01 -5.70 10.41
N THR A 220 -5.49 -6.96 10.32
CA THR A 220 -5.32 -7.81 9.13
C THR A 220 -6.64 -8.44 8.72
N LEU A 221 -6.89 -8.54 7.41
CA LEU A 221 -8.08 -9.20 6.85
C LEU A 221 -8.13 -10.67 7.23
N GLU A 222 -6.99 -11.35 7.28
CA GLU A 222 -6.91 -12.77 7.68
C GLU A 222 -7.37 -12.97 9.13
N SER A 223 -6.94 -12.11 10.07
CA SER A 223 -7.38 -12.22 11.47
C SER A 223 -8.89 -12.01 11.63
N LEU A 224 -9.45 -11.04 10.87
CA LEU A 224 -10.89 -10.82 10.82
C LEU A 224 -11.60 -12.06 10.28
N LEU A 225 -11.11 -12.61 9.17
CA LEU A 225 -11.69 -13.84 8.59
C LEU A 225 -11.70 -15.01 9.57
N GLN A 226 -10.63 -15.19 10.37
CA GLN A 226 -10.59 -16.24 11.38
C GLN A 226 -11.65 -16.04 12.47
N MET A 227 -11.95 -14.80 12.88
CA MET A 227 -13.05 -14.52 13.82
C MET A 227 -14.41 -14.95 13.25
N ALA A 228 -14.67 -14.65 11.97
CA ALA A 228 -15.89 -15.11 11.31
C ALA A 228 -15.96 -16.63 11.21
N LYS A 229 -14.89 -17.31 10.75
CA LYS A 229 -14.83 -18.79 10.63
C LYS A 229 -15.11 -19.49 11.96
N GLN A 230 -14.57 -18.97 13.06
CA GLN A 230 -14.78 -19.52 14.40
C GLN A 230 -16.13 -19.15 15.03
N ASN A 231 -16.98 -18.42 14.29
CA ASN A 231 -18.28 -17.93 14.75
C ASN A 231 -18.19 -17.09 16.05
N VAL A 232 -17.11 -16.31 16.18
CA VAL A 232 -16.89 -15.42 17.34
C VAL A 232 -17.70 -14.14 17.18
N VAL A 233 -17.58 -13.52 15.98
CA VAL A 233 -18.25 -12.27 15.62
C VAL A 233 -18.33 -12.15 14.10
N GLY A 234 -19.37 -11.47 13.58
CA GLY A 234 -19.43 -11.09 12.18
C GLY A 234 -18.38 -10.02 11.85
N VAL A 235 -17.87 -10.04 10.64
CA VAL A 235 -16.80 -9.12 10.20
C VAL A 235 -17.19 -8.38 8.93
N ILE A 236 -16.65 -7.18 8.74
CA ILE A 236 -16.82 -6.42 7.50
C ILE A 236 -15.52 -6.49 6.70
N LEU A 237 -15.61 -7.00 5.48
CA LEU A 237 -14.47 -7.24 4.59
C LEU A 237 -14.71 -6.64 3.20
N PRO A 238 -13.64 -6.29 2.45
CA PRO A 238 -13.75 -5.96 1.03
C PRO A 238 -14.30 -7.14 0.22
N GLY A 239 -15.21 -6.88 -0.71
CA GLY A 239 -15.76 -7.90 -1.60
C GLY A 239 -14.69 -8.59 -2.43
N SER A 240 -13.70 -7.86 -2.92
CA SER A 240 -12.55 -8.42 -3.64
C SER A 240 -11.75 -9.42 -2.82
N TYR A 241 -11.61 -9.18 -1.51
CA TYR A 241 -10.96 -10.15 -0.62
C TYR A 241 -11.81 -11.41 -0.43
N VAL A 242 -13.12 -11.24 -0.23
CA VAL A 242 -14.07 -12.35 -0.13
C VAL A 242 -14.04 -13.19 -1.40
N ASP A 243 -14.02 -12.57 -2.57
CA ASP A 243 -13.92 -13.25 -3.86
C ASP A 243 -12.63 -14.07 -4.00
N SER A 244 -11.52 -13.56 -3.47
CA SER A 244 -10.24 -14.27 -3.50
C SER A 244 -10.23 -15.56 -2.67
N ILE A 245 -11.16 -15.69 -1.71
CA ILE A 245 -11.27 -16.83 -0.78
C ILE A 245 -12.58 -17.62 -0.96
N ARG A 246 -13.29 -17.47 -2.07
CA ARG A 246 -14.60 -18.11 -2.37
C ARG A 246 -14.65 -19.64 -2.18
N SER A 247 -13.51 -20.31 -2.15
CA SER A 247 -13.44 -21.76 -1.89
C SER A 247 -13.70 -22.16 -0.43
N SER A 248 -13.76 -21.20 0.50
CA SER A 248 -13.98 -21.48 1.92
C SER A 248 -15.46 -21.75 2.21
N LYS A 249 -15.78 -23.01 2.56
CA LYS A 249 -17.14 -23.43 2.92
C LYS A 249 -17.58 -23.04 4.33
N ASP A 250 -16.67 -22.44 5.11
CA ASP A 250 -16.89 -22.14 6.52
C ASP A 250 -17.52 -20.78 6.77
N ILE A 251 -17.70 -19.98 5.73
CA ILE A 251 -18.23 -18.61 5.80
C ILE A 251 -19.38 -18.41 4.83
N SER A 252 -20.24 -17.44 5.15
CA SER A 252 -21.23 -16.84 4.26
C SER A 252 -20.94 -15.36 4.14
N SER A 253 -20.99 -14.84 2.92
CA SER A 253 -20.84 -13.43 2.59
C SER A 253 -22.19 -12.84 2.25
N ILE A 254 -22.52 -11.74 2.88
CA ILE A 254 -23.83 -11.09 2.82
C ILE A 254 -23.60 -9.65 2.31
N PRO A 255 -24.08 -9.30 1.12
CA PRO A 255 -23.99 -7.93 0.60
C PRO A 255 -24.66 -6.93 1.54
N ILE A 256 -23.99 -5.81 1.82
CA ILE A 256 -24.54 -4.69 2.60
C ILE A 256 -25.31 -3.81 1.63
N VAL A 257 -26.56 -3.46 1.95
CA VAL A 257 -27.43 -2.64 1.11
C VAL A 257 -28.02 -1.47 1.91
N ASP A 258 -28.59 -0.51 1.22
CA ASP A 258 -29.39 0.61 1.75
C ASP A 258 -28.75 1.37 2.92
N PRO A 259 -27.63 2.07 2.72
CA PRO A 259 -26.81 2.24 1.52
C PRO A 259 -25.66 1.21 1.41
N ILE A 260 -25.06 1.14 0.22
CA ILE A 260 -23.88 0.29 -0.03
C ILE A 260 -22.60 1.09 0.30
N PRO A 261 -21.77 0.64 1.26
CA PRO A 261 -20.44 1.21 1.46
C PRO A 261 -19.52 0.80 0.31
N GLN A 262 -19.17 1.76 -0.57
CA GLN A 262 -18.38 1.49 -1.77
C GLN A 262 -17.44 2.64 -2.11
N LYS A 263 -16.32 2.31 -2.78
CA LYS A 263 -15.34 3.28 -3.30
C LYS A 263 -14.53 2.67 -4.45
N ASP A 264 -14.13 3.51 -5.40
CA ASP A 264 -13.28 3.07 -6.49
C ASP A 264 -11.86 2.75 -5.99
N VAL A 265 -11.32 1.64 -6.49
CA VAL A 265 -9.93 1.22 -6.34
C VAL A 265 -9.23 1.38 -7.68
N GLY A 266 -7.99 1.84 -7.65
CA GLY A 266 -7.25 2.08 -8.87
C GLY A 266 -5.75 2.16 -8.66
N ILE A 267 -5.05 2.34 -9.78
CA ILE A 267 -3.62 2.60 -9.80
C ILE A 267 -3.41 4.09 -9.56
N VAL A 268 -2.48 4.44 -8.68
CA VAL A 268 -2.01 5.81 -8.48
C VAL A 268 -0.50 5.88 -8.70
N TYR A 269 -0.04 6.97 -9.29
CA TYR A 269 1.37 7.25 -9.52
C TYR A 269 1.62 8.76 -9.66
N ARG A 270 2.84 9.22 -9.53
CA ARG A 270 3.17 10.66 -9.65
C ARG A 270 2.98 11.14 -11.08
N LYS A 271 2.33 12.31 -11.26
CA LYS A 271 2.11 12.94 -12.58
C LYS A 271 3.41 13.32 -13.29
N ASP A 272 4.45 13.70 -12.53
CA ASP A 272 5.76 14.11 -13.04
C ASP A 272 6.75 12.94 -13.21
N MET A 273 6.32 11.70 -12.90
CA MET A 273 7.16 10.51 -13.06
C MET A 273 7.28 10.09 -14.53
N HIS A 274 8.49 9.80 -14.98
CA HIS A 274 8.69 9.08 -16.24
C HIS A 274 8.26 7.61 -16.06
N VAL A 275 7.15 7.24 -16.69
CA VAL A 275 6.66 5.85 -16.65
C VAL A 275 7.51 5.00 -17.58
N CYS A 276 8.48 4.27 -17.04
CA CYS A 276 9.30 3.35 -17.80
C CYS A 276 8.47 2.15 -18.30
N LYS A 277 8.99 1.46 -19.33
CA LYS A 277 8.31 0.32 -19.97
C LYS A 277 7.94 -0.80 -18.99
N THR A 278 8.77 -1.05 -17.98
CA THR A 278 8.51 -2.04 -16.94
C THR A 278 7.24 -1.69 -16.17
N THR A 279 7.16 -0.44 -15.68
CA THR A 279 5.99 0.07 -14.95
C THR A 279 4.75 0.08 -15.83
N ASP A 280 4.84 0.58 -17.06
CA ASP A 280 3.73 0.59 -18.03
C ASP A 280 3.21 -0.82 -18.33
N THR A 281 4.12 -1.78 -18.52
CA THR A 281 3.74 -3.17 -18.79
C THR A 281 3.02 -3.80 -17.58
N PHE A 282 3.50 -3.56 -16.37
CA PHE A 282 2.84 -4.04 -15.15
C PHE A 282 1.44 -3.43 -14.99
N MET A 283 1.31 -2.12 -15.15
CA MET A 283 0.01 -1.44 -15.09
C MET A 283 -0.98 -1.98 -16.13
N LYS A 284 -0.53 -2.18 -17.37
CA LYS A 284 -1.37 -2.76 -18.44
C LYS A 284 -1.84 -4.18 -18.12
N GLN A 285 -0.97 -5.03 -17.57
CA GLN A 285 -1.36 -6.37 -17.15
C GLN A 285 -2.38 -6.32 -16.00
N LEU A 286 -2.19 -5.43 -15.04
CA LEU A 286 -3.14 -5.23 -13.94
C LEU A 286 -4.51 -4.78 -14.44
N ILE A 287 -4.56 -3.78 -15.32
CA ILE A 287 -5.81 -3.30 -15.94
C ILE A 287 -6.51 -4.44 -16.69
N GLN A 288 -5.78 -5.21 -17.49
CA GLN A 288 -6.34 -6.34 -18.23
C GLN A 288 -6.92 -7.43 -17.33
N GLN A 289 -6.30 -7.67 -16.18
CA GLN A 289 -6.78 -8.66 -15.22
C GLN A 289 -8.13 -8.25 -14.64
N PHE A 290 -8.27 -7.00 -14.18
CA PHE A 290 -9.54 -6.50 -13.64
C PHE A 290 -10.63 -6.41 -14.71
N ALA A 291 -10.30 -6.02 -15.93
CA ALA A 291 -11.24 -6.02 -17.05
C ALA A 291 -11.80 -7.43 -17.37
N LYS A 292 -10.99 -8.49 -17.23
CA LYS A 292 -11.42 -9.88 -17.45
C LYS A 292 -12.28 -10.43 -16.32
N SER A 293 -12.10 -9.93 -15.09
CA SER A 293 -12.86 -10.36 -13.92
C SER A 293 -14.29 -9.82 -13.87
N GLY A 294 -14.72 -9.04 -14.87
CA GLY A 294 -16.09 -8.50 -14.97
C GLY A 294 -16.41 -7.39 -13.97
N THR A 295 -15.43 -6.93 -13.22
CA THR A 295 -15.54 -5.90 -12.17
C THR A 295 -15.15 -4.53 -12.76
N THR A 296 -15.73 -4.15 -13.91
CA THR A 296 -15.43 -2.85 -14.53
C THR A 296 -16.12 -1.72 -13.77
N ALA A 297 -15.34 -0.71 -13.38
CA ALA A 297 -15.87 0.57 -12.95
C ALA A 297 -16.82 1.12 -14.04
N ASN A 298 -18.05 1.40 -13.69
CA ASN A 298 -18.98 2.13 -14.55
C ASN A 298 -18.38 3.52 -14.81
N THR A 299 -17.74 3.70 -15.95
CA THR A 299 -17.34 5.02 -16.46
C THR A 299 -18.59 5.79 -16.82
N THR A 300 -19.20 6.43 -15.86
CA THR A 300 -20.20 7.48 -16.12
C THR A 300 -19.44 8.73 -16.52
N LYS A 301 -19.72 9.18 -17.75
CA LYS A 301 -19.24 10.44 -18.36
C LYS A 301 -19.61 11.66 -17.53
#